data_e355175a41412e7d7f1b0d822f850317
#
_entry.id   e355175a41412e7d7f1b0d822f850317
#
_cell.length_a   1.000
_cell.length_b   1.000
_cell.length_c   1.000
_cell.angle_alpha   90.00
_cell.angle_beta   90.00
_cell.angle_gamma   90.00
#
_symmetry.space_group_name_H-M   'P 1'
#
loop_
_entity.id
_entity.type
_entity.pdbx_description
1 polymer ?
#
loop_
_entity_poly.entity_id
_entity_poly.type
_entity_poly.pdbx_seq_one_letter_code
_entity_poly.pdbx_strand_id
1 'polypeptide(L)'
;PIHTLTMKDIPGIGPATVEKLSSDGIKSVQQLIAKYLMFCTTESDTNSVCQCFFNWLNSVSPGGHVHTVTFSIANIVDNYGIYKYEYTSNES
;
A
#
# COMPACT_ATOMS: atom_id res chain seq x y z
N PRO A 1 1.46 -12.35 -10.03
CA PRO A 1 2.64 -11.57 -9.66
C PRO A 1 2.31 -10.11 -9.44
N ILE A 2 3.06 -9.50 -8.56
CA ILE A 2 2.75 -8.14 -8.16
C ILE A 2 2.87 -7.13 -9.30
N HIS A 3 3.77 -7.37 -10.24
CA HIS A 3 3.99 -6.43 -11.33
C HIS A 3 2.87 -6.45 -12.38
N THR A 4 1.96 -7.41 -12.27
CA THR A 4 0.81 -7.46 -13.18
C THR A 4 -0.45 -6.87 -12.55
N LEU A 5 -0.39 -6.48 -11.28
CA LEU A 5 -1.54 -5.87 -10.62
C LEU A 5 -1.74 -4.45 -11.13
N THR A 6 -3.00 -4.07 -11.27
CA THR A 6 -3.37 -2.71 -11.63
C THR A 6 -4.19 -2.10 -10.50
N MET A 7 -4.38 -0.80 -10.55
CA MET A 7 -5.19 -0.12 -9.52
C MET A 7 -6.59 -0.71 -9.43
N LYS A 8 -7.13 -1.16 -10.55
CA LYS A 8 -8.47 -1.74 -10.57
C LYS A 8 -8.55 -3.05 -9.81
N ASP A 9 -7.43 -3.73 -9.63
CA ASP A 9 -7.39 -5.01 -8.92
C ASP A 9 -7.40 -4.83 -7.42
N ILE A 10 -7.24 -3.62 -6.93
CA ILE A 10 -7.21 -3.35 -5.49
C ILE A 10 -8.61 -3.04 -5.01
N PRO A 11 -9.18 -3.88 -4.12
CA PRO A 11 -10.50 -3.58 -3.57
C PRO A 11 -10.53 -2.20 -2.92
N GLY A 12 -11.58 -1.46 -3.22
CA GLY A 12 -11.76 -0.13 -2.66
C GLY A 12 -11.23 1.00 -3.52
N ILE A 13 -10.45 0.71 -4.55
CA ILE A 13 -9.96 1.75 -5.45
C ILE A 13 -10.89 1.87 -6.65
N GLY A 14 -11.56 3.02 -6.74
CA GLY A 14 -12.39 3.35 -7.88
C GLY A 14 -11.77 4.47 -8.70
N PRO A 15 -12.46 4.92 -9.76
CA PRO A 15 -11.92 5.95 -10.65
C PRO A 15 -11.53 7.25 -9.95
N ALA A 16 -12.34 7.68 -8.99
CA ALA A 16 -12.04 8.91 -8.27
C ALA A 16 -10.78 8.79 -7.43
N THR A 17 -10.57 7.64 -6.80
CA THR A 17 -9.38 7.40 -6.01
C THR A 17 -8.15 7.32 -6.90
N VAL A 18 -8.28 6.67 -8.06
CA VAL A 18 -7.18 6.60 -9.03
C VAL A 18 -6.75 8.01 -9.42
N GLU A 19 -7.71 8.88 -9.69
CA GLU A 19 -7.41 10.24 -10.09
C GLU A 19 -6.70 11.02 -8.98
N LYS A 20 -7.17 10.88 -7.76
CA LYS A 20 -6.57 11.59 -6.64
C LYS A 20 -5.15 11.08 -6.35
N LEU A 21 -4.95 9.78 -6.42
CA LEU A 21 -3.63 9.22 -6.25
C LEU A 21 -2.69 9.67 -7.36
N SER A 22 -3.20 9.69 -8.58
CA SER A 22 -2.40 10.14 -9.73
C SER A 22 -1.94 11.58 -9.54
N SER A 23 -2.83 12.43 -9.02
CA SER A 23 -2.49 13.83 -8.74
C SER A 23 -1.39 13.94 -7.68
N ASP A 24 -1.29 12.94 -6.81
CA ASP A 24 -0.27 12.91 -5.76
C ASP A 24 0.99 12.15 -6.22
N GLY A 25 1.07 11.80 -7.49
CA GLY A 25 2.23 11.12 -8.05
C GLY A 25 2.19 9.60 -7.97
N ILE A 26 1.09 9.04 -7.48
CA ILE A 26 0.93 7.59 -7.34
C ILE A 26 0.09 7.08 -8.50
N LYS A 27 0.75 6.52 -9.48
CA LYS A 27 0.09 6.13 -10.74
C LYS A 27 0.02 4.62 -10.96
N SER A 28 0.61 3.83 -10.06
CA SER A 28 0.63 2.39 -10.21
C SER A 28 0.54 1.73 -8.84
N VAL A 29 0.17 0.44 -8.85
CA VAL A 29 0.14 -0.35 -7.62
C VAL A 29 1.53 -0.42 -7.02
N GLN A 30 2.57 -0.54 -7.85
CA GLN A 30 3.93 -0.60 -7.37
C GLN A 30 4.31 0.66 -6.60
N GLN A 31 3.87 1.83 -7.08
CA GLN A 31 4.13 3.07 -6.37
C GLN A 31 3.34 3.13 -5.06
N LEU A 32 2.13 2.61 -5.06
CA LEU A 32 1.32 2.58 -3.85
C LEU A 32 1.94 1.66 -2.79
N ILE A 33 2.44 0.52 -3.22
CA ILE A 33 3.14 -0.40 -2.33
C ILE A 33 4.43 0.23 -1.83
N ALA A 34 5.14 0.94 -2.69
CA ALA A 34 6.35 1.64 -2.26
C ALA A 34 6.06 2.64 -1.17
N LYS A 35 4.93 3.32 -1.25
CA LYS A 35 4.51 4.26 -0.22
C LYS A 35 4.29 3.54 1.11
N TYR A 36 3.62 2.39 1.06
CA TYR A 36 3.42 1.57 2.25
C TYR A 36 4.76 1.15 2.85
N LEU A 37 5.67 0.70 2.00
CA LEU A 37 6.98 0.25 2.46
C LEU A 37 7.81 1.36 3.08
N MET A 38 7.61 2.60 2.65
CA MET A 38 8.28 3.74 3.27
C MET A 38 7.90 3.85 4.74
N PHE A 39 6.64 3.59 5.06
CA PHE A 39 6.22 3.62 6.45
C PHE A 39 6.82 2.46 7.24
N CYS A 40 7.13 1.36 6.57
CA CYS A 40 7.78 0.23 7.22
C CYS A 40 9.18 0.57 7.71
N THR A 41 9.81 1.58 7.13
CA THR A 41 11.16 1.96 7.56
C THR A 41 11.14 2.85 8.80
N THR A 42 9.99 3.46 9.10
CA THR A 42 9.89 4.38 10.23
C THR A 42 9.12 3.81 11.41
N GLU A 43 8.31 2.78 11.17
CA GLU A 43 7.49 2.17 12.21
C GLU A 43 7.94 0.75 12.47
N SER A 44 7.84 0.34 13.72
CA SER A 44 8.36 -0.97 14.11
C SER A 44 7.34 -2.09 14.06
N ASP A 45 6.04 -1.78 14.01
CA ASP A 45 5.03 -2.83 13.99
C ASP A 45 3.99 -2.56 12.91
N THR A 46 3.30 -3.63 12.52
CA THR A 46 2.33 -3.59 11.43
C THR A 46 1.18 -2.63 11.69
N ASN A 47 0.72 -2.56 12.94
CA ASN A 47 -0.39 -1.67 13.25
C ASN A 47 -0.01 -0.21 13.03
N SER A 48 1.20 0.17 13.42
CA SER A 48 1.68 1.53 13.23
C SER A 48 1.85 1.85 11.75
N VAL A 49 2.37 0.90 10.98
CA VAL A 49 2.54 1.09 9.54
C VAL A 49 1.17 1.28 8.89
N CYS A 50 0.22 0.43 9.21
CA CYS A 50 -1.13 0.53 8.65
C CYS A 50 -1.80 1.85 9.04
N GLN A 51 -1.61 2.29 10.27
CA GLN A 51 -2.20 3.55 10.71
C GLN A 51 -1.61 4.74 9.95
N CYS A 52 -0.30 4.73 9.75
CA CYS A 52 0.37 5.79 9.00
C CYS A 52 -0.10 5.80 7.55
N PHE A 53 -0.19 4.63 6.95
CA PHE A 53 -0.66 4.52 5.57
C PHE A 53 -2.10 4.97 5.46
N PHE A 54 -2.94 4.54 6.40
CA PHE A 54 -4.34 4.95 6.44
C PHE A 54 -4.47 6.46 6.52
N ASN A 55 -3.73 7.07 7.44
CA ASN A 55 -3.80 8.51 7.62
C ASN A 55 -3.37 9.25 6.36
N TRP A 56 -2.30 8.79 5.74
CA TRP A 56 -1.83 9.39 4.49
C TRP A 56 -2.89 9.25 3.39
N LEU A 57 -3.40 8.04 3.21
CA LEU A 57 -4.38 7.79 2.15
C LEU A 57 -5.65 8.59 2.38
N ASN A 58 -6.08 8.70 3.63
CA ASN A 58 -7.26 9.47 3.97
C ASN A 58 -7.08 10.95 3.66
N SER A 59 -5.86 11.45 3.73
CA SER A 59 -5.59 12.83 3.38
C SER A 59 -5.61 13.06 1.88
N VAL A 60 -5.22 12.03 1.11
CA VAL A 60 -5.20 12.12 -0.35
C VAL A 60 -6.60 11.92 -0.93
N SER A 61 -7.34 10.97 -0.40
CA SER A 61 -8.65 10.59 -0.93
C SER A 61 -9.67 10.45 0.20
N PRO A 62 -10.03 11.56 0.84
CA PRO A 62 -11.01 11.51 1.93
C PRO A 62 -12.36 11.03 1.39
N GLY A 63 -13.01 10.18 2.18
CA GLY A 63 -14.31 9.64 1.80
C GLY A 63 -14.25 8.44 0.87
N GLY A 64 -13.06 8.00 0.48
CA GLY A 64 -12.91 6.76 -0.27
C GLY A 64 -12.93 5.57 0.67
N HIS A 65 -12.73 4.38 0.11
CA HIS A 65 -12.70 3.15 0.89
C HIS A 65 -11.30 2.94 1.50
N VAL A 66 -10.89 3.88 2.35
CA VAL A 66 -9.52 3.96 2.84
C VAL A 66 -9.13 2.73 3.66
N HIS A 67 -10.05 2.24 4.51
CA HIS A 67 -9.80 1.02 5.28
C HIS A 67 -9.58 -0.18 4.37
N THR A 68 -10.44 -0.33 3.37
CA THR A 68 -10.37 -1.45 2.45
C THR A 68 -9.06 -1.44 1.67
N VAL A 69 -8.67 -0.27 1.19
CA VAL A 69 -7.43 -0.14 0.42
C VAL A 69 -6.23 -0.42 1.32
N THR A 70 -6.21 0.14 2.52
CA THR A 70 -5.11 -0.08 3.46
C THR A 70 -4.94 -1.57 3.76
N PHE A 71 -6.05 -2.23 4.05
CA PHE A 71 -6.04 -3.65 4.35
C PHE A 71 -5.56 -4.47 3.15
N SER A 72 -6.02 -4.10 1.95
CA SER A 72 -5.63 -4.80 0.73
C SER A 72 -4.13 -4.67 0.45
N ILE A 73 -3.59 -3.47 0.62
CA ILE A 73 -2.16 -3.25 0.39
C ILE A 73 -1.33 -3.99 1.44
N ALA A 74 -1.75 -3.96 2.69
CA ALA A 74 -1.06 -4.68 3.75
C ALA A 74 -1.03 -6.17 3.45
N ASN A 75 -2.15 -6.72 2.98
CA ASN A 75 -2.22 -8.13 2.62
C ASN A 75 -1.33 -8.48 1.44
N ILE A 76 -1.26 -7.61 0.45
CA ILE A 76 -0.39 -7.83 -0.70
C ILE A 76 1.06 -7.91 -0.25
N VAL A 77 1.49 -6.97 0.56
CA VAL A 77 2.86 -6.95 1.05
C VAL A 77 3.16 -8.21 1.85
N ASP A 78 2.23 -8.62 2.69
CA ASP A 78 2.41 -9.81 3.50
C ASP A 78 2.41 -11.08 2.66
N ASN A 79 1.46 -11.20 1.74
CA ASN A 79 1.29 -12.41 0.93
C ASN A 79 2.43 -12.62 -0.04
N TYR A 80 2.98 -11.56 -0.59
CA TYR A 80 4.08 -11.68 -1.54
C TYR A 80 5.44 -11.66 -0.85
N GLY A 81 5.45 -11.45 0.46
CA GLY A 81 6.69 -11.49 1.22
C GLY A 81 7.68 -10.40 0.87
N ILE A 82 7.20 -9.29 0.33
CA ILE A 82 8.07 -8.24 -0.16
C ILE A 82 9.00 -7.74 0.94
N TYR A 83 8.45 -7.51 2.10
CA TYR A 83 9.21 -7.02 3.22
C TYR A 83 9.97 -8.15 3.93
N LYS A 84 9.29 -9.28 4.08
CA LYS A 84 9.86 -10.42 4.78
C LYS A 84 10.97 -11.09 4.01
N TYR A 85 10.97 -10.93 2.71
CA TYR A 85 11.94 -11.60 1.85
C TYR A 85 13.38 -11.24 2.19
N GLU A 86 13.66 -9.96 2.36
CA GLU A 86 15.01 -9.55 2.68
C GLU A 86 15.45 -10.09 4.03
N TYR A 87 14.52 -10.21 4.93
CA TYR A 87 14.80 -10.77 6.23
C TYR A 87 15.13 -12.25 6.13
N THR A 88 14.37 -12.96 5.31
CA THR A 88 14.57 -14.39 5.11
C THR A 88 15.89 -14.67 4.44
N SER A 89 16.27 -13.87 3.47
CA SER A 89 17.50 -14.11 2.72
C SER A 89 18.73 -13.99 3.59
N ASN A 90 18.64 -13.29 4.70
CA ASN A 90 19.77 -13.15 5.59
C ASN A 90 20.10 -14.42 6.34
N GLU A 91 19.20 -15.37 6.34
CA GLU A 91 19.40 -16.60 7.06
C GLU A 91 19.98 -17.72 6.23
N SER A 92 20.09 -17.50 4.97
CA SER A 92 20.59 -18.53 4.05
C SER A 92 22.11 -18.65 4.08
#